data_15327fd1ded50923905eb81d21644690
#
_entry.id   15327fd1ded50923905eb81d21644690
#
_cell.length_a   1.000
_cell.length_b   1.000
_cell.length_c   1.000
_cell.angle_alpha   90.00
_cell.angle_beta   90.00
_cell.angle_gamma   90.00
#
_symmetry.space_group_name_H-M   'P 1'
#
loop_
_entity.id
_entity.type
_entity.pdbx_description
1 polymer ?
#
loop_
_entity_poly.entity_id
_entity_poly.type
_entity_poly.pdbx_seq_one_letter_code
_entity_poly.pdbx_strand_id
1 'polypeptide(L)'
;VHETEPGEFSFEDEADLRHFVQLIGAEGMYCILRPGPYVGASWDLGGLPPWLTTIPGVTLRQSNPAAQGFLEASARFLGAVMEQVKDLQLTAPAPPDTESTLPGGGPIVMMQAEHAWFCHHPAQAQTYLGEIVRYLRENGCEVPIIVGNNFWQRVDGAFDTWSADEHLATDLRQMRLVQPEAPRFVSEVQCGQPDHWGEPHEHRSAAWCLNRLGQILSAGAQYNVHMFHGGTNFGFNGGCSDRSRDALITTSHDCGAPLSEAGDTTPMYWAVKRISMFASQFGQVLA
;
A
#
# COMPACT_ATOMS: atom_id res chain seq x y z
N VAL A 1 -9.19 5.84 -10.94
CA VAL A 1 -8.63 5.01 -12.02
C VAL A 1 -7.96 5.92 -13.03
N HIS A 2 -6.65 5.73 -13.25
CA HIS A 2 -5.87 6.56 -14.19
C HIS A 2 -6.01 6.14 -15.66
N GLU A 3 -6.60 4.98 -15.95
CA GLU A 3 -6.79 4.43 -17.29
C GLU A 3 -8.25 4.01 -17.48
N THR A 4 -9.12 4.96 -17.85
CA THR A 4 -10.55 4.70 -18.04
C THR A 4 -10.84 3.98 -19.35
N GLU A 5 -10.05 4.25 -20.37
CA GLU A 5 -10.06 3.58 -21.67
C GLU A 5 -8.67 2.99 -21.96
N PRO A 6 -8.57 1.87 -22.70
CA PRO A 6 -7.28 1.21 -22.93
C PRO A 6 -6.22 2.13 -23.55
N GLY A 7 -5.13 2.38 -22.82
CA GLY A 7 -4.00 3.20 -23.25
C GLY A 7 -4.18 4.71 -23.07
N GLU A 8 -5.33 5.16 -22.59
CA GLU A 8 -5.57 6.58 -22.29
C GLU A 8 -5.36 6.84 -20.80
N PHE A 9 -4.20 7.39 -20.45
CA PHE A 9 -3.83 7.69 -19.07
C PHE A 9 -4.13 9.15 -18.71
N SER A 10 -4.69 9.38 -17.53
CA SER A 10 -4.86 10.69 -16.94
C SER A 10 -4.21 10.77 -15.57
N PHE A 11 -3.38 11.80 -15.39
CA PHE A 11 -2.75 12.19 -14.13
C PHE A 11 -3.00 13.68 -13.84
N GLU A 12 -4.18 14.16 -14.19
CA GLU A 12 -4.57 15.56 -14.07
C GLU A 12 -5.59 15.73 -12.94
N ASP A 13 -5.78 16.96 -12.48
CA ASP A 13 -6.75 17.36 -11.46
C ASP A 13 -6.66 16.50 -10.20
N GLU A 14 -7.74 15.84 -9.83
CA GLU A 14 -7.83 14.97 -8.63
C GLU A 14 -7.00 13.69 -8.77
N ALA A 15 -6.52 13.36 -9.97
CA ALA A 15 -5.66 12.22 -10.24
C ALA A 15 -4.18 12.59 -10.36
N ASP A 16 -3.78 13.83 -10.01
CA ASP A 16 -2.39 14.30 -10.08
C ASP A 16 -1.53 13.65 -8.99
N LEU A 17 -1.05 12.46 -9.31
CA LEU A 17 -0.15 11.67 -8.46
C LEU A 17 1.15 12.40 -8.18
N ARG A 18 1.73 13.06 -9.20
CA ARG A 18 3.00 13.76 -9.07
C ARG A 18 2.91 14.89 -8.05
N HIS A 19 1.90 15.73 -8.19
CA HIS A 19 1.68 16.84 -7.27
C HIS A 19 1.44 16.35 -5.83
N PHE A 20 0.66 15.29 -5.66
CA PHE A 20 0.42 14.71 -4.33
C PHE A 20 1.72 14.21 -3.67
N VAL A 21 2.58 13.52 -4.41
CA VAL A 21 3.87 13.07 -3.89
C VAL A 21 4.78 14.26 -3.55
N GLN A 22 4.77 15.32 -4.35
CA GLN A 22 5.51 16.55 -4.06
C GLN A 22 5.03 17.23 -2.78
N LEU A 23 3.71 17.28 -2.53
CA LEU A 23 3.13 17.80 -1.29
C LEU A 23 3.60 17.02 -0.06
N ILE A 24 3.66 15.68 -0.15
CA ILE A 24 4.21 14.82 0.91
C ILE A 24 5.65 15.25 1.24
N GLY A 25 6.46 15.46 0.22
CA GLY A 25 7.85 15.91 0.38
C GLY A 25 7.98 17.32 0.97
N ALA A 26 7.12 18.25 0.54
CA ALA A 26 7.09 19.62 1.06
C ALA A 26 6.74 19.66 2.56
N GLU A 27 5.91 18.74 3.03
CA GLU A 27 5.59 18.57 4.46
C GLU A 27 6.68 17.81 5.24
N GLY A 28 7.82 17.49 4.63
CA GLY A 28 8.92 16.76 5.26
C GLY A 28 8.62 15.29 5.55
N MET A 29 7.66 14.71 4.88
CA MET A 29 7.26 13.30 5.04
C MET A 29 7.84 12.41 3.94
N TYR A 30 8.06 11.14 4.27
CA TYR A 30 8.41 10.12 3.29
C TYR A 30 7.16 9.43 2.71
N CYS A 31 7.31 8.92 1.50
CA CYS A 31 6.26 8.22 0.77
C CYS A 31 6.62 6.75 0.54
N ILE A 32 5.73 5.84 0.89
CA ILE A 32 5.72 4.47 0.40
C ILE A 32 4.65 4.41 -0.68
N LEU A 33 5.06 4.40 -1.94
CA LEU A 33 4.13 4.42 -3.07
C LEU A 33 3.60 3.00 -3.34
N ARG A 34 2.28 2.90 -3.51
CA ARG A 34 1.58 1.64 -3.82
C ARG A 34 0.90 1.75 -5.20
N PRO A 35 1.65 1.60 -6.30
CA PRO A 35 1.12 1.82 -7.65
C PRO A 35 0.18 0.71 -8.13
N GLY A 36 0.16 -0.42 -7.49
CA GLY A 36 -0.65 -1.56 -7.90
C GLY A 36 0.13 -2.57 -8.79
N PRO A 37 -0.51 -3.14 -9.85
CA PRO A 37 -1.76 -2.74 -10.53
C PRO A 37 -3.04 -2.92 -9.72
N TYR A 38 -3.13 -3.92 -8.86
CA TYR A 38 -4.24 -4.12 -7.93
C TYR A 38 -3.89 -3.50 -6.58
N VAL A 39 -4.78 -2.67 -6.03
CA VAL A 39 -4.55 -1.94 -4.78
C VAL A 39 -5.54 -2.30 -3.67
N GLY A 40 -6.60 -3.06 -3.97
CA GLY A 40 -7.67 -3.39 -3.03
C GLY A 40 -8.47 -2.15 -2.66
N ALA A 41 -8.14 -1.52 -1.52
CA ALA A 41 -8.63 -0.23 -1.05
C ALA A 41 -10.16 -0.12 -0.96
N SER A 42 -10.88 -1.25 -0.81
CA SER A 42 -12.35 -1.27 -0.82
C SER A 42 -12.95 -0.59 -2.06
N TRP A 43 -12.28 -0.76 -3.20
CA TRP A 43 -12.63 -0.20 -4.50
C TRP A 43 -13.08 -1.30 -5.47
N ASP A 44 -13.98 -0.96 -6.39
CA ASP A 44 -14.43 -1.88 -7.43
C ASP A 44 -13.25 -2.49 -8.17
N LEU A 45 -13.26 -3.81 -8.34
CA LEU A 45 -12.18 -4.61 -8.93
C LEU A 45 -10.80 -4.37 -8.31
N GLY A 46 -10.75 -3.83 -7.06
CA GLY A 46 -9.49 -3.46 -6.41
C GLY A 46 -8.71 -2.38 -7.15
N GLY A 47 -9.40 -1.48 -7.87
CA GLY A 47 -8.80 -0.40 -8.64
C GLY A 47 -8.43 -0.76 -10.08
N LEU A 48 -8.59 -2.01 -10.49
CA LEU A 48 -8.40 -2.40 -11.88
C LEU A 48 -9.49 -1.79 -12.77
N PRO A 49 -9.16 -1.26 -13.96
CA PRO A 49 -10.16 -0.68 -14.83
C PRO A 49 -11.13 -1.74 -15.39
N PRO A 50 -12.44 -1.43 -15.44
CA PRO A 50 -13.46 -2.40 -15.85
C PRO A 50 -13.28 -2.98 -17.26
N TRP A 51 -12.69 -2.22 -18.17
CA TRP A 51 -12.47 -2.68 -19.56
C TRP A 51 -11.56 -3.92 -19.63
N LEU A 52 -10.70 -4.17 -18.62
CA LEU A 52 -9.91 -5.41 -18.55
C LEU A 52 -10.78 -6.66 -18.59
N THR A 53 -11.97 -6.60 -18.02
CA THR A 53 -12.90 -7.73 -18.01
C THR A 53 -13.57 -7.99 -19.35
N THR A 54 -13.47 -7.07 -20.30
CA THR A 54 -14.01 -7.22 -21.66
C THR A 54 -13.04 -7.91 -22.61
N ILE A 55 -11.79 -8.12 -22.22
CA ILE A 55 -10.80 -8.86 -23.01
C ILE A 55 -11.18 -10.35 -23.01
N PRO A 56 -11.45 -10.95 -24.18
CA PRO A 56 -11.92 -12.33 -24.25
C PRO A 56 -10.92 -13.31 -23.61
N GLY A 57 -11.42 -14.11 -22.66
CA GLY A 57 -10.62 -15.15 -21.99
C GLY A 57 -9.52 -14.65 -21.06
N VAL A 58 -9.48 -13.36 -20.73
CA VAL A 58 -8.47 -12.79 -19.82
C VAL A 58 -8.59 -13.40 -18.43
N THR A 59 -7.45 -13.69 -17.83
CA THR A 59 -7.34 -13.98 -16.39
C THR A 59 -6.59 -12.85 -15.72
N LEU A 60 -7.17 -12.32 -14.64
CA LEU A 60 -6.57 -11.20 -13.88
C LEU A 60 -5.61 -11.74 -12.81
N ARG A 61 -4.55 -10.97 -12.54
CA ARG A 61 -3.62 -11.23 -11.44
C ARG A 61 -2.96 -12.63 -11.52
N GLN A 62 -2.59 -13.05 -12.72
CA GLN A 62 -1.93 -14.33 -13.00
C GLN A 62 -0.87 -14.17 -14.09
N SER A 63 -0.08 -15.21 -14.31
CA SER A 63 0.98 -15.27 -15.32
C SER A 63 0.82 -16.40 -16.34
N ASN A 64 -0.36 -17.02 -16.39
CA ASN A 64 -0.65 -18.03 -17.41
C ASN A 64 -0.87 -17.37 -18.81
N PRO A 65 -0.88 -18.15 -19.91
CA PRO A 65 -1.09 -17.57 -21.23
C PRO A 65 -2.36 -16.73 -21.41
N ALA A 66 -3.43 -17.06 -20.67
CA ALA A 66 -4.68 -16.28 -20.68
C ALA A 66 -4.54 -14.92 -19.95
N ALA A 67 -3.51 -14.73 -19.16
CA ALA A 67 -3.22 -13.46 -18.47
C ALA A 67 -2.39 -12.49 -19.32
N GLN A 68 -1.99 -12.84 -20.53
CA GLN A 68 -1.08 -12.01 -21.35
C GLN A 68 -1.62 -10.60 -21.53
N GLY A 69 -2.89 -10.44 -21.85
CA GLY A 69 -3.51 -9.12 -22.03
C GLY A 69 -3.52 -8.29 -20.74
N PHE A 70 -3.70 -8.93 -19.58
CA PHE A 70 -3.60 -8.28 -18.28
C PHE A 70 -2.17 -7.84 -17.95
N LEU A 71 -1.18 -8.69 -18.20
CA LEU A 71 0.23 -8.36 -17.97
C LEU A 71 0.71 -7.21 -18.85
N GLU A 72 0.32 -7.20 -20.13
CA GLU A 72 0.64 -6.11 -21.06
C GLU A 72 0.00 -4.79 -20.62
N ALA A 73 -1.26 -4.80 -20.19
CA ALA A 73 -1.91 -3.63 -19.61
C ALA A 73 -1.21 -3.15 -18.34
N SER A 74 -0.85 -4.09 -17.44
CA SER A 74 -0.12 -3.77 -16.20
C SER A 74 1.25 -3.16 -16.49
N ALA A 75 1.98 -3.67 -17.47
CA ALA A 75 3.27 -3.11 -17.86
C ALA A 75 3.15 -1.67 -18.37
N ARG A 76 2.17 -1.38 -19.24
CA ARG A 76 1.91 -0.01 -19.71
C ARG A 76 1.51 0.93 -18.59
N PHE A 77 0.59 0.49 -17.74
CA PHE A 77 0.14 1.26 -16.58
C PHE A 77 1.27 1.62 -15.62
N LEU A 78 2.06 0.62 -15.23
CA LEU A 78 3.20 0.86 -14.31
C LEU A 78 4.26 1.74 -14.96
N GLY A 79 4.49 1.62 -16.26
CA GLY A 79 5.33 2.54 -17.03
C GLY A 79 4.82 3.97 -16.95
N ALA A 80 3.53 4.20 -17.19
CA ALA A 80 2.92 5.52 -17.11
C ALA A 80 2.99 6.13 -15.71
N VAL A 81 2.77 5.32 -14.64
CA VAL A 81 2.94 5.76 -13.25
C VAL A 81 4.40 6.15 -12.99
N MET A 82 5.34 5.31 -13.39
CA MET A 82 6.77 5.56 -13.15
C MET A 82 7.25 6.84 -13.86
N GLU A 83 6.75 7.16 -15.05
CA GLU A 83 7.05 8.44 -15.70
C GLU A 83 6.63 9.66 -14.87
N GLN A 84 5.59 9.55 -14.04
CA GLN A 84 5.18 10.63 -13.15
C GLN A 84 6.10 10.81 -11.93
N VAL A 85 6.76 9.74 -11.46
CA VAL A 85 7.34 9.73 -10.11
C VAL A 85 8.79 9.22 -10.03
N LYS A 86 9.40 8.76 -11.14
CA LYS A 86 10.75 8.17 -11.11
C LYS A 86 11.82 9.11 -10.56
N ASP A 87 11.68 10.41 -10.80
CA ASP A 87 12.57 11.47 -10.30
C ASP A 87 12.24 11.94 -8.88
N LEU A 88 11.14 11.47 -8.29
CA LEU A 88 10.72 11.75 -6.92
C LEU A 88 11.15 10.66 -5.91
N GLN A 89 12.02 9.74 -6.32
CA GLN A 89 12.60 8.75 -5.44
C GLN A 89 13.74 9.36 -4.60
N LEU A 90 13.93 8.83 -3.40
CA LEU A 90 15.02 9.25 -2.51
C LEU A 90 16.40 9.08 -3.16
N THR A 91 16.54 8.08 -4.03
CA THR A 91 17.77 7.77 -4.79
C THR A 91 18.02 8.70 -5.97
N ALA A 92 17.02 9.43 -6.42
CA ALA A 92 17.16 10.38 -7.52
C ALA A 92 18.07 11.57 -7.13
N PRO A 93 18.75 12.21 -8.08
CA PRO A 93 19.48 13.45 -7.80
C PRO A 93 18.55 14.55 -7.28
N ALA A 94 18.98 15.26 -6.24
CA ALA A 94 18.22 16.40 -5.76
C ALA A 94 18.12 17.47 -6.87
N PRO A 95 16.92 17.99 -7.15
CA PRO A 95 16.77 19.09 -8.09
C PRO A 95 17.58 20.32 -7.61
N PRO A 96 18.27 21.03 -8.53
CA PRO A 96 19.25 22.08 -8.15
C PRO A 96 18.65 23.26 -7.38
N ASP A 97 17.33 23.48 -7.46
CA ASP A 97 16.67 24.68 -6.91
C ASP A 97 15.56 24.33 -5.88
N THR A 98 15.52 23.13 -5.34
CA THR A 98 14.50 22.75 -4.35
C THR A 98 15.03 22.90 -2.92
N GLU A 99 14.37 23.74 -2.12
CA GLU A 99 14.45 23.71 -0.66
C GLU A 99 13.76 22.46 -0.11
N SER A 100 14.25 21.27 -0.51
CA SER A 100 13.75 20.02 0.06
C SER A 100 14.24 19.90 1.50
N THR A 101 13.34 19.70 2.43
CA THR A 101 13.68 19.40 3.83
C THR A 101 14.17 17.96 4.00
N LEU A 102 13.99 17.11 2.97
CA LEU A 102 14.40 15.71 2.97
C LEU A 102 15.79 15.54 2.32
N PRO A 103 16.64 14.67 2.85
CA PRO A 103 17.87 14.28 2.19
C PRO A 103 17.57 13.46 0.93
N GLY A 104 18.17 13.81 -0.20
CA GLY A 104 18.01 13.08 -1.48
C GLY A 104 17.09 13.77 -2.48
N GLY A 105 16.71 13.05 -3.54
CA GLY A 105 16.00 13.61 -4.68
C GLY A 105 14.49 13.79 -4.49
N GLY A 106 13.87 12.97 -3.63
CA GLY A 106 12.43 13.05 -3.41
C GLY A 106 11.93 12.21 -2.23
N PRO A 107 10.63 12.25 -1.93
CA PRO A 107 10.07 11.62 -0.75
C PRO A 107 9.88 10.10 -0.87
N ILE A 108 9.88 9.52 -2.07
CA ILE A 108 9.59 8.10 -2.25
C ILE A 108 10.76 7.26 -1.75
N VAL A 109 10.53 6.50 -0.67
CA VAL A 109 11.54 5.62 -0.04
C VAL A 109 11.35 4.14 -0.35
N MET A 110 10.14 3.73 -0.72
CA MET A 110 9.81 2.35 -1.09
C MET A 110 8.65 2.35 -2.09
N MET A 111 8.53 1.26 -2.86
CA MET A 111 7.36 0.98 -3.69
C MET A 111 6.79 -0.40 -3.35
N GLN A 112 5.47 -0.51 -3.31
CA GLN A 112 4.80 -1.80 -3.13
C GLN A 112 4.32 -2.35 -4.46
N ALA A 113 4.78 -3.55 -4.80
CA ALA A 113 4.28 -4.31 -5.95
C ALA A 113 3.06 -5.12 -5.53
N GLU A 114 1.94 -4.91 -6.21
CA GLU A 114 0.68 -5.61 -5.92
C GLU A 114 0.14 -5.36 -4.51
N HIS A 115 -0.96 -6.01 -4.18
CA HIS A 115 -1.56 -5.95 -2.84
C HIS A 115 -2.25 -7.26 -2.49
N ALA A 116 -1.88 -7.81 -1.32
CA ALA A 116 -2.52 -8.99 -0.71
C ALA A 116 -2.77 -10.12 -1.75
N TRP A 117 -1.72 -10.45 -2.51
CA TRP A 117 -1.81 -11.52 -3.49
C TRP A 117 -1.42 -12.85 -2.84
N PHE A 118 -2.43 -13.59 -2.40
CA PHE A 118 -2.26 -14.90 -1.79
C PHE A 118 -2.51 -15.99 -2.82
N CYS A 119 -1.53 -16.84 -3.05
CA CYS A 119 -1.62 -17.93 -4.01
C CYS A 119 -1.12 -19.22 -3.40
N HIS A 120 -1.83 -20.32 -3.68
CA HIS A 120 -1.44 -21.65 -3.22
C HIS A 120 -0.34 -22.30 -4.07
N HIS A 121 0.08 -21.66 -5.17
CA HIS A 121 1.09 -22.19 -6.10
C HIS A 121 2.34 -21.31 -6.13
N PRO A 122 3.42 -21.68 -5.42
CA PRO A 122 4.66 -20.90 -5.35
C PRO A 122 5.24 -20.46 -6.70
N ALA A 123 5.19 -21.35 -7.69
CA ALA A 123 5.71 -21.05 -9.03
C ALA A 123 4.93 -19.91 -9.73
N GLN A 124 3.63 -19.78 -9.48
CA GLN A 124 2.83 -18.70 -10.04
C GLN A 124 3.13 -17.36 -9.39
N ALA A 125 3.46 -17.34 -8.09
CA ALA A 125 3.84 -16.11 -7.42
C ALA A 125 5.14 -15.56 -7.95
N GLN A 126 6.15 -16.38 -8.03
CA GLN A 126 7.44 -15.96 -8.55
C GLN A 126 7.33 -15.45 -10.00
N THR A 127 6.49 -16.06 -10.82
CA THR A 127 6.28 -15.58 -12.19
C THR A 127 5.42 -14.32 -12.24
N TYR A 128 4.28 -14.26 -11.58
CA TYR A 128 3.39 -13.10 -11.63
C TYR A 128 3.97 -11.87 -10.92
N LEU A 129 4.29 -12.02 -9.63
CA LEU A 129 4.84 -10.91 -8.86
C LEU A 129 6.24 -10.51 -9.36
N GLY A 130 7.01 -11.48 -9.85
CA GLY A 130 8.28 -11.22 -10.51
C GLY A 130 8.14 -10.34 -11.75
N GLU A 131 7.09 -10.52 -12.56
CA GLU A 131 6.78 -9.63 -13.67
C GLU A 131 6.44 -8.21 -13.20
N ILE A 132 5.61 -8.06 -12.15
CA ILE A 132 5.28 -6.73 -11.61
C ILE A 132 6.55 -6.04 -11.06
N VAL A 133 7.39 -6.75 -10.33
CA VAL A 133 8.69 -6.23 -9.85
C VAL A 133 9.59 -5.84 -11.02
N ARG A 134 9.66 -6.67 -12.07
CA ARG A 134 10.43 -6.39 -13.29
C ARG A 134 9.93 -5.12 -13.98
N TYR A 135 8.61 -4.95 -14.15
CA TYR A 135 8.04 -3.74 -14.78
C TYR A 135 8.40 -2.48 -14.02
N LEU A 136 8.34 -2.50 -12.69
CA LEU A 136 8.78 -1.37 -11.86
C LEU A 136 10.27 -1.06 -12.09
N ARG A 137 11.14 -2.08 -12.04
CA ARG A 137 12.59 -1.92 -12.22
C ARG A 137 12.96 -1.41 -13.61
N GLU A 138 12.38 -1.97 -14.66
CA GLU A 138 12.63 -1.57 -16.05
C GLU A 138 12.19 -0.12 -16.33
N ASN A 139 11.21 0.38 -15.59
CA ASN A 139 10.75 1.77 -15.68
C ASN A 139 11.41 2.72 -14.66
N GLY A 140 12.52 2.31 -14.04
CA GLY A 140 13.37 3.19 -13.24
C GLY A 140 13.04 3.22 -11.75
N CYS A 141 12.40 2.20 -11.19
CA CYS A 141 12.29 2.06 -9.74
C CYS A 141 13.65 1.63 -9.16
N GLU A 142 14.30 2.50 -8.39
CA GLU A 142 15.58 2.25 -7.73
C GLU A 142 15.43 2.00 -6.22
N VAL A 143 14.38 2.53 -5.59
CA VAL A 143 14.11 2.30 -4.17
C VAL A 143 13.73 0.83 -3.89
N PRO A 144 13.83 0.35 -2.64
CA PRO A 144 13.37 -0.99 -2.27
C PRO A 144 11.92 -1.25 -2.68
N ILE A 145 11.67 -2.46 -3.19
CA ILE A 145 10.31 -2.92 -3.51
C ILE A 145 9.85 -3.85 -2.39
N ILE A 146 8.62 -3.65 -1.94
CA ILE A 146 7.94 -4.50 -0.96
C ILE A 146 6.75 -5.22 -1.60
N VAL A 147 6.41 -6.38 -1.04
CA VAL A 147 5.18 -7.11 -1.30
C VAL A 147 4.47 -7.38 0.04
N GLY A 148 3.16 -7.33 0.06
CA GLY A 148 2.36 -7.56 1.27
C GLY A 148 1.67 -8.91 1.22
N ASN A 149 2.43 -10.01 1.27
CA ASN A 149 1.93 -11.37 1.10
C ASN A 149 2.03 -12.25 2.36
N ASN A 150 2.42 -11.66 3.49
CA ASN A 150 2.53 -12.37 4.77
C ASN A 150 3.37 -13.67 4.69
N PHE A 151 4.49 -13.63 3.96
CA PHE A 151 5.41 -14.75 3.74
C PHE A 151 4.85 -15.98 3.03
N TRP A 152 3.69 -15.88 2.43
CA TRP A 152 3.17 -16.97 1.62
C TRP A 152 4.14 -17.34 0.50
N GLN A 153 4.88 -16.34 -0.01
CA GLN A 153 5.80 -16.60 -1.11
C GLN A 153 6.91 -15.53 -1.19
N ARG A 154 8.13 -15.98 -1.32
CA ARG A 154 9.26 -15.11 -1.60
C ARG A 154 9.23 -14.67 -3.06
N VAL A 155 9.50 -13.39 -3.29
CA VAL A 155 9.63 -12.78 -4.62
C VAL A 155 11.03 -12.18 -4.75
N ASP A 156 11.77 -12.59 -5.78
CA ASP A 156 13.12 -12.08 -6.00
C ASP A 156 13.08 -10.58 -6.36
N GLY A 157 13.98 -9.80 -5.77
CA GLY A 157 14.04 -8.35 -5.96
C GLY A 157 13.08 -7.53 -5.11
N ALA A 158 12.26 -8.19 -4.26
CA ALA A 158 11.41 -7.55 -3.28
C ALA A 158 11.54 -8.23 -1.91
N PHE A 159 11.18 -7.53 -0.83
CA PHE A 159 11.01 -8.14 0.49
C PHE A 159 9.56 -8.10 0.94
N ASP A 160 9.18 -9.09 1.75
CA ASP A 160 7.81 -9.23 2.20
C ASP A 160 7.55 -8.43 3.47
N THR A 161 6.30 -8.01 3.65
CA THR A 161 5.80 -7.27 4.80
C THR A 161 4.62 -7.99 5.43
N TRP A 162 4.27 -7.62 6.64
CA TRP A 162 3.17 -8.22 7.39
C TRP A 162 1.95 -7.29 7.43
N SER A 163 0.75 -7.85 7.34
CA SER A 163 -0.51 -7.09 7.36
C SER A 163 -1.59 -7.76 8.22
N ALA A 164 -1.23 -8.59 9.22
CA ALA A 164 -2.19 -9.26 10.08
C ALA A 164 -2.20 -8.71 11.51
N ASP A 165 -3.34 -8.83 12.17
CA ASP A 165 -3.56 -8.35 13.54
C ASP A 165 -3.28 -9.40 14.61
N GLU A 166 -3.39 -10.68 14.29
CA GLU A 166 -3.26 -11.78 15.22
C GLU A 166 -1.80 -12.27 15.31
N HIS A 167 -1.42 -12.84 16.43
CA HIS A 167 -0.13 -13.49 16.66
C HIS A 167 1.13 -12.67 16.33
N LEU A 168 1.04 -11.33 16.31
CA LEU A 168 2.10 -10.40 15.89
C LEU A 168 3.48 -10.73 16.45
N ALA A 169 3.59 -11.03 17.74
CA ALA A 169 4.89 -11.30 18.37
C ALA A 169 5.55 -12.57 17.81
N THR A 170 4.76 -13.59 17.46
CA THR A 170 5.26 -14.83 16.87
C THR A 170 5.64 -14.62 15.41
N ASP A 171 4.78 -13.96 14.67
CA ASP A 171 4.94 -13.75 13.24
C ASP A 171 6.13 -12.83 12.94
N LEU A 172 6.29 -11.75 13.72
CA LEU A 172 7.45 -10.86 13.60
C LEU A 172 8.78 -11.54 13.96
N ARG A 173 8.77 -12.57 14.83
CA ARG A 173 9.95 -13.40 15.03
C ARG A 173 10.24 -14.29 13.84
N GLN A 174 9.21 -14.84 13.20
CA GLN A 174 9.36 -15.64 11.98
C GLN A 174 9.89 -14.80 10.81
N MET A 175 9.47 -13.55 10.69
CA MET A 175 10.03 -12.62 9.70
C MET A 175 11.55 -12.61 9.72
N ARG A 176 12.16 -12.53 10.90
CA ARG A 176 13.61 -12.51 11.05
C ARG A 176 14.28 -13.80 10.60
N LEU A 177 13.57 -14.93 10.70
CA LEU A 177 14.10 -16.24 10.29
C LEU A 177 14.01 -16.43 8.77
N VAL A 178 12.95 -15.90 8.15
CA VAL A 178 12.69 -16.07 6.72
C VAL A 178 13.46 -15.05 5.87
N GLN A 179 13.59 -13.83 6.35
CA GLN A 179 14.33 -12.76 5.65
C GLN A 179 15.19 -11.93 6.63
N PRO A 180 16.32 -12.50 7.09
CA PRO A 180 17.16 -11.90 8.14
C PRO A 180 17.76 -10.54 7.76
N GLU A 181 17.97 -10.29 6.48
CA GLU A 181 18.59 -9.07 5.94
C GLU A 181 17.56 -7.95 5.65
N ALA A 182 16.26 -8.27 5.68
CA ALA A 182 15.21 -7.29 5.44
C ALA A 182 14.70 -6.66 6.75
N PRO A 183 14.27 -5.39 6.71
CA PRO A 183 13.63 -4.77 7.85
C PRO A 183 12.33 -5.51 8.20
N ARG A 184 12.05 -5.64 9.49
CA ARG A 184 10.75 -6.13 9.96
C ARG A 184 9.75 -4.99 9.84
N PHE A 185 8.80 -5.13 8.94
CA PHE A 185 7.84 -4.08 8.64
C PHE A 185 6.41 -4.63 8.59
N VAL A 186 5.55 -4.06 9.43
CA VAL A 186 4.11 -4.26 9.37
C VAL A 186 3.53 -3.15 8.51
N SER A 187 3.28 -3.43 7.26
CA SER A 187 2.84 -2.44 6.26
C SER A 187 1.40 -2.00 6.44
N GLU A 188 0.59 -2.77 7.19
CA GLU A 188 -0.80 -2.43 7.47
C GLU A 188 -1.17 -2.84 8.90
N VAL A 189 -1.23 -1.86 9.79
CA VAL A 189 -1.88 -1.99 11.10
C VAL A 189 -3.28 -1.42 10.94
N GLN A 190 -4.28 -2.29 10.87
CA GLN A 190 -5.66 -1.87 10.64
C GLN A 190 -6.29 -1.35 11.93
N CYS A 191 -6.69 -0.08 11.95
CA CYS A 191 -7.37 0.54 13.09
C CYS A 191 -8.85 0.17 13.20
N GLY A 192 -9.44 -0.34 12.15
CA GLY A 192 -10.82 -0.82 12.02
C GLY A 192 -11.02 -1.56 10.70
N GLN A 193 -12.25 -1.73 10.32
CA GLN A 193 -12.64 -2.36 9.05
C GLN A 193 -13.57 -1.42 8.28
N PRO A 194 -13.64 -1.53 6.94
CA PRO A 194 -14.61 -0.79 6.16
C PRO A 194 -16.03 -1.11 6.60
N ASP A 195 -16.85 -0.08 6.72
CA ASP A 195 -18.26 -0.25 7.04
C ASP A 195 -19.06 -0.79 5.87
N HIS A 196 -20.07 -1.59 6.17
CA HIS A 196 -21.00 -2.13 5.18
C HIS A 196 -22.39 -1.53 5.39
N TRP A 197 -23.10 -1.35 4.29
CA TRP A 197 -24.48 -0.87 4.35
C TRP A 197 -25.36 -1.79 5.19
N GLY A 198 -26.07 -1.21 6.15
CA GLY A 198 -26.98 -1.94 7.02
C GLY A 198 -26.32 -2.67 8.20
N GLU A 199 -25.00 -2.61 8.34
CA GLU A 199 -24.27 -3.14 9.48
C GLU A 199 -23.91 -2.03 10.49
N PRO A 200 -23.70 -2.38 11.78
CA PRO A 200 -23.18 -1.43 12.76
C PRO A 200 -21.77 -0.95 12.38
N HIS A 201 -21.51 0.33 12.66
CA HIS A 201 -20.17 0.86 12.49
C HIS A 201 -19.16 0.18 13.42
N GLU A 202 -18.07 -0.34 12.84
CA GLU A 202 -17.06 -1.08 13.59
C GLU A 202 -15.96 -0.14 14.08
N HIS A 203 -15.83 -0.04 15.41
CA HIS A 203 -14.79 0.76 16.05
C HIS A 203 -13.85 -0.09 16.89
N ARG A 204 -12.56 0.12 16.70
CA ARG A 204 -11.54 -0.37 17.61
C ARG A 204 -11.16 0.73 18.61
N SER A 205 -10.85 0.34 19.84
CA SER A 205 -10.45 1.33 20.86
C SER A 205 -9.01 1.81 20.65
N ALA A 206 -8.73 3.04 21.06
CA ALA A 206 -7.36 3.57 21.10
C ALA A 206 -6.40 2.69 21.92
N ALA A 207 -6.89 2.05 22.99
CA ALA A 207 -6.10 1.11 23.80
C ALA A 207 -5.74 -0.16 23.02
N TRP A 208 -6.65 -0.66 22.19
CA TRP A 208 -6.38 -1.78 21.31
C TRP A 208 -5.25 -1.45 20.32
N CYS A 209 -5.34 -0.31 19.66
CA CYS A 209 -4.33 0.15 18.71
C CYS A 209 -2.97 0.32 19.37
N LEU A 210 -2.90 1.01 20.52
CA LEU A 210 -1.67 1.16 21.30
C LEU A 210 -1.03 -0.17 21.65
N ASN A 211 -1.83 -1.15 22.04
CA ASN A 211 -1.33 -2.48 22.36
C ASN A 211 -0.67 -3.14 21.13
N ARG A 212 -1.30 -3.04 19.96
CA ARG A 212 -0.74 -3.57 18.69
C ARG A 212 0.56 -2.88 18.30
N LEU A 213 0.57 -1.56 18.30
CA LEU A 213 1.78 -0.79 18.00
C LEU A 213 2.90 -1.08 18.99
N GLY A 214 2.57 -1.21 20.27
CA GLY A 214 3.52 -1.59 21.32
C GLY A 214 4.12 -2.97 21.10
N GLN A 215 3.33 -3.96 20.70
CA GLN A 215 3.82 -5.31 20.35
C GLN A 215 4.77 -5.27 19.16
N ILE A 216 4.46 -4.49 18.12
CA ILE A 216 5.31 -4.34 16.94
C ILE A 216 6.64 -3.72 17.33
N LEU A 217 6.64 -2.60 18.05
CA LEU A 217 7.85 -1.93 18.51
C LEU A 217 8.69 -2.82 19.44
N SER A 218 8.06 -3.53 20.35
CA SER A 218 8.78 -4.44 21.27
C SER A 218 9.43 -5.63 20.55
N ALA A 219 8.94 -5.98 19.37
CA ALA A 219 9.56 -6.97 18.50
C ALA A 219 10.68 -6.36 17.62
N GLY A 220 11.01 -5.08 17.75
CA GLY A 220 11.97 -4.36 16.93
C GLY A 220 11.51 -4.22 15.47
N ALA A 221 10.22 -4.08 15.24
CA ALA A 221 9.64 -3.91 13.92
C ALA A 221 9.10 -2.50 13.72
N GLN A 222 9.01 -2.09 12.46
CA GLN A 222 8.39 -0.85 12.03
C GLN A 222 6.93 -1.08 11.67
N TYR A 223 6.14 0.00 11.64
CA TYR A 223 4.72 -0.09 11.28
C TYR A 223 4.27 1.07 10.40
N ASN A 224 3.21 0.79 9.65
CA ASN A 224 2.40 1.77 8.97
C ASN A 224 0.93 1.57 9.40
N VAL A 225 0.25 2.66 9.75
CA VAL A 225 -1.17 2.61 10.17
C VAL A 225 -2.06 2.69 8.95
N HIS A 226 -2.92 1.70 8.78
CA HIS A 226 -3.86 1.61 7.68
C HIS A 226 -5.31 1.53 8.21
N MET A 227 -6.14 2.57 8.11
CA MET A 227 -5.79 3.89 7.56
C MET A 227 -5.40 4.84 8.69
N PHE A 228 -4.47 5.75 8.45
CA PHE A 228 -4.26 6.90 9.34
C PHE A 228 -5.29 8.00 9.05
N HIS A 229 -5.58 8.22 7.78
CA HIS A 229 -6.68 9.00 7.23
C HIS A 229 -7.17 8.31 5.96
N GLY A 230 -8.36 7.78 5.98
CA GLY A 230 -8.95 7.09 4.84
C GLY A 230 -9.78 7.99 3.93
N GLY A 231 -10.41 8.99 4.51
CA GLY A 231 -11.28 9.92 3.79
C GLY A 231 -12.49 9.24 3.14
N THR A 232 -12.96 9.84 2.06
CA THR A 232 -14.05 9.34 1.23
C THR A 232 -13.49 8.73 -0.04
N ASN A 233 -13.94 7.56 -0.45
CA ASN A 233 -13.53 6.94 -1.70
C ASN A 233 -13.87 7.85 -2.89
N PHE A 234 -12.94 7.91 -3.84
CA PHE A 234 -13.03 8.74 -5.04
C PHE A 234 -14.32 8.46 -5.82
N GLY A 235 -15.01 9.49 -6.26
CA GLY A 235 -16.28 9.38 -6.99
C GLY A 235 -17.40 8.75 -6.19
N PHE A 236 -17.30 8.71 -4.85
CA PHE A 236 -18.26 8.06 -3.96
C PHE A 236 -18.44 6.56 -4.23
N ASN A 237 -17.44 5.91 -4.80
CA ASN A 237 -17.46 4.48 -5.02
C ASN A 237 -17.23 3.73 -3.71
N GLY A 238 -17.92 2.62 -3.56
CA GLY A 238 -17.66 1.60 -2.56
C GLY A 238 -17.68 0.26 -3.25
N GLY A 239 -16.75 -0.61 -2.98
CA GLY A 239 -16.73 -1.94 -3.56
C GLY A 239 -17.73 -2.88 -2.89
N CYS A 240 -17.65 -4.14 -3.25
CA CYS A 240 -18.32 -5.24 -2.58
C CYS A 240 -17.26 -6.11 -1.91
N SER A 241 -17.45 -6.44 -0.64
CA SER A 241 -16.54 -7.36 0.03
C SER A 241 -16.84 -8.81 -0.34
N ASP A 242 -15.89 -9.69 -0.12
CA ASP A 242 -16.01 -11.13 -0.32
C ASP A 242 -16.89 -11.85 0.72
N ARG A 243 -17.35 -11.12 1.76
CA ARG A 243 -18.19 -11.68 2.83
C ARG A 243 -19.53 -12.21 2.30
N SER A 244 -20.15 -11.49 1.36
CA SER A 244 -21.35 -11.92 0.63
C SER A 244 -21.54 -11.06 -0.62
N ARG A 245 -22.37 -11.52 -1.57
CA ARG A 245 -22.73 -10.73 -2.77
C ARG A 245 -23.46 -9.43 -2.47
N ASP A 246 -24.04 -9.31 -1.28
CA ASP A 246 -24.83 -8.16 -0.84
C ASP A 246 -24.07 -7.27 0.17
N ALA A 247 -22.81 -7.63 0.48
CA ALA A 247 -21.96 -6.87 1.42
C ALA A 247 -21.35 -5.67 0.73
N LEU A 248 -22.19 -4.67 0.43
CA LEU A 248 -21.76 -3.40 -0.17
C LEU A 248 -21.04 -2.55 0.88
N ILE A 249 -19.83 -2.12 0.53
CA ILE A 249 -19.03 -1.23 1.37
C ILE A 249 -19.55 0.20 1.22
N THR A 250 -19.55 0.98 2.30
CA THR A 250 -19.89 2.41 2.25
C THR A 250 -18.80 3.19 1.52
N THR A 251 -19.12 4.40 1.07
CA THR A 251 -18.14 5.28 0.41
C THR A 251 -17.08 5.83 1.36
N SER A 252 -17.36 5.86 2.66
CA SER A 252 -16.39 6.24 3.68
C SER A 252 -15.30 5.19 3.81
N HIS A 253 -14.05 5.62 3.76
CA HIS A 253 -12.89 4.77 4.06
C HIS A 253 -12.27 5.12 5.42
N ASP A 254 -13.08 5.67 6.32
CA ASP A 254 -12.65 6.08 7.67
C ASP A 254 -12.08 4.89 8.45
N CYS A 255 -12.76 3.75 8.46
CA CYS A 255 -12.31 2.52 9.11
C CYS A 255 -11.88 2.73 10.58
N GLY A 256 -12.45 3.71 11.29
CA GLY A 256 -12.05 4.07 12.65
C GLY A 256 -10.63 4.66 12.74
N ALA A 257 -10.21 5.37 11.72
CA ALA A 257 -8.87 5.93 11.59
C ALA A 257 -8.50 6.96 12.68
N PRO A 258 -7.20 7.22 12.90
CA PRO A 258 -6.72 8.33 13.75
C PRO A 258 -7.27 9.70 13.34
N LEU A 259 -7.38 9.98 12.05
CA LEU A 259 -8.09 11.14 11.53
C LEU A 259 -9.44 10.69 10.96
N SER A 260 -10.51 11.41 11.31
CA SER A 260 -11.85 11.14 10.77
C SER A 260 -11.90 11.37 9.26
N GLU A 261 -13.01 10.98 8.62
CA GLU A 261 -13.24 11.21 7.20
C GLU A 261 -13.10 12.69 6.82
N ALA A 262 -13.50 13.61 7.70
CA ALA A 262 -13.37 15.06 7.52
C ALA A 262 -12.00 15.63 7.93
N GLY A 263 -11.08 14.79 8.45
CA GLY A 263 -9.74 15.21 8.89
C GLY A 263 -9.65 15.64 10.36
N ASP A 264 -10.71 15.49 11.16
CA ASP A 264 -10.68 15.80 12.58
C ASP A 264 -9.88 14.77 13.39
N THR A 265 -9.21 15.22 14.44
CA THR A 265 -8.47 14.32 15.34
C THR A 265 -9.40 13.52 16.23
N THR A 266 -9.15 12.20 16.32
CA THR A 266 -9.88 11.29 17.19
C THR A 266 -9.07 10.93 18.45
N PRO A 267 -9.64 10.23 19.44
CA PRO A 267 -8.85 9.65 20.55
C PRO A 267 -7.75 8.71 20.06
N MET A 268 -7.95 8.02 18.93
CA MET A 268 -6.95 7.17 18.27
C MET A 268 -5.74 7.98 17.79
N TYR A 269 -5.95 9.17 17.22
CA TYR A 269 -4.87 10.06 16.78
C TYR A 269 -3.91 10.37 17.93
N TRP A 270 -4.44 10.75 19.11
CA TRP A 270 -3.61 11.09 20.25
C TRP A 270 -2.86 9.90 20.82
N ALA A 271 -3.44 8.72 20.72
CA ALA A 271 -2.80 7.48 21.10
C ALA A 271 -1.62 7.14 20.17
N VAL A 272 -1.87 7.14 18.86
CA VAL A 272 -0.83 6.88 17.83
C VAL A 272 0.27 7.93 17.90
N LYS A 273 -0.07 9.21 18.04
CA LYS A 273 0.93 10.29 18.19
C LYS A 273 1.89 10.04 19.35
N ARG A 274 1.36 9.66 20.53
CA ARG A 274 2.21 9.41 21.71
C ARG A 274 3.18 8.26 21.49
N ILE A 275 2.71 7.14 20.96
CA ILE A 275 3.58 5.99 20.72
C ILE A 275 4.58 6.24 19.60
N SER A 276 4.20 6.98 18.56
CA SER A 276 5.11 7.36 17.47
C SER A 276 6.19 8.33 17.94
N MET A 277 5.86 9.30 18.80
CA MET A 277 6.85 10.18 19.43
C MET A 277 7.84 9.40 20.29
N PHE A 278 7.36 8.42 21.07
CA PHE A 278 8.23 7.52 21.81
C PHE A 278 9.14 6.73 20.86
N ALA A 279 8.58 6.12 19.82
CA ALA A 279 9.35 5.37 18.84
C ALA A 279 10.42 6.24 18.14
N SER A 280 10.11 7.49 17.80
CA SER A 280 11.07 8.42 17.20
C SER A 280 12.26 8.73 18.12
N GLN A 281 12.01 8.86 19.42
CA GLN A 281 13.04 9.17 20.40
C GLN A 281 13.91 7.96 20.76
N PHE A 282 13.35 6.78 20.77
CA PHE A 282 13.99 5.55 21.25
C PHE A 282 14.21 4.51 20.15
N GLY A 283 13.95 4.83 18.88
CA GLY A 283 14.01 3.90 17.77
C GLY A 283 15.35 3.17 17.63
N GLN A 284 16.47 3.84 17.90
CA GLN A 284 17.79 3.21 17.86
C GLN A 284 18.01 2.16 18.96
N VAL A 285 17.24 2.23 20.04
CA VAL A 285 17.31 1.24 21.13
C VAL A 285 16.33 0.08 20.89
N LEU A 286 15.29 0.32 20.10
CA LEU A 286 14.24 -0.66 19.79
C LEU A 286 14.59 -1.52 18.56
N ALA A 287 15.42 -1.03 17.67
CA ALA A 287 15.90 -1.75 16.47
C ALA A 287 17.03 -2.72 16.84
#